data_1dcd1786518055734c96031c2e333fc1
#
_entry.id   1dcd1786518055734c96031c2e333fc1
#
_cell.length_a   1.000
_cell.length_b   1.000
_cell.length_c   1.000
_cell.angle_alpha   90.00
_cell.angle_beta   90.00
_cell.angle_gamma   90.00
#
_symmetry.space_group_name_H-M   'P 1'
#
loop_
_entity.id
_entity.type
_entity.pdbx_description
1 polymer ?
#
loop_
_entity_poly.entity_id
_entity_poly.type
_entity_poly.pdbx_seq_one_letter_code
_entity_poly.pdbx_strand_id
1 'polypeptide(L)'
;MSFRFPEFGPVLCRERSTGRRAYLSPLLCLLLLLLSASSLTSCASKEESVRTAQASSQTAQATSTKSRPARLRVCADPNNLPFSNERLEGFENKIAALVGREMGLEVEYTWWAQRRGFIRNTLRAGACDLVIGVPASFELALTTSPYYRSTYVFVYRKDSRLNIRSFDDPQLRKIKIGVQLIGDDFANTPPAHALSRRGIIQNVRGYTLYGDYAQANPPARIIEAVAKGDVDVAVAWGPLAGYFAGRQKAPLSIVPVSPEIDLPFLPFVYDISMGVRRGDDAFREELEEILARRRAEIDGILEEYGVPRVEKGRSENASYQR
;
A
#
# COMPACT_ATOMS: atom_id res chain seq x y z
N MET A 1 -48.45 -4.82 29.31
CA MET A 1 -47.93 -3.45 29.20
C MET A 1 -47.43 -3.25 27.80
N SER A 2 -48.25 -2.56 26.98
CA SER A 2 -47.99 -2.28 25.59
C SER A 2 -47.14 -1.03 25.46
N PHE A 3 -45.97 -1.11 24.83
CA PHE A 3 -45.23 0.07 24.40
C PHE A 3 -45.44 0.31 22.91
N ARG A 4 -46.06 1.44 22.58
CA ARG A 4 -46.26 1.97 21.22
C ARG A 4 -44.95 2.61 20.74
N PHE A 5 -44.59 2.32 19.50
CA PHE A 5 -43.57 3.06 18.75
C PHE A 5 -44.18 4.32 18.14
N PRO A 6 -43.47 5.45 18.08
CA PRO A 6 -43.92 6.60 17.30
C PRO A 6 -43.50 6.46 15.83
N GLU A 7 -44.48 6.67 14.94
CA GLU A 7 -44.34 6.79 13.51
C GLU A 7 -43.63 8.11 13.18
N PHE A 8 -42.55 8.05 12.39
CA PHE A 8 -41.97 9.21 11.72
C PHE A 8 -42.50 9.27 10.28
N GLY A 9 -43.29 10.34 10.00
CA GLY A 9 -43.79 10.64 8.68
C GLY A 9 -42.71 11.20 7.73
N PRO A 10 -42.97 11.20 6.42
CA PRO A 10 -41.96 11.57 5.41
C PRO A 10 -41.78 13.10 5.34
N VAL A 11 -40.50 13.53 5.39
CA VAL A 11 -40.10 14.92 5.14
C VAL A 11 -40.03 15.15 3.63
N LEU A 12 -41.01 15.94 3.12
CA LEU A 12 -41.04 16.45 1.77
C LEU A 12 -39.89 17.48 1.54
N CYS A 13 -38.92 17.12 0.72
CA CYS A 13 -37.97 18.08 0.17
C CYS A 13 -38.65 18.92 -0.92
N ARG A 14 -38.78 20.23 -0.65
CA ARG A 14 -39.33 21.24 -1.53
C ARG A 14 -38.27 21.77 -2.47
N GLU A 15 -38.33 21.37 -3.75
CA GLU A 15 -37.55 21.98 -4.83
C GLU A 15 -37.91 23.46 -5.00
N ARG A 16 -36.93 24.34 -4.98
CA ARG A 16 -37.03 25.70 -5.52
C ARG A 16 -36.28 25.76 -6.85
N SER A 17 -37.07 25.70 -7.91
CA SER A 17 -36.73 26.13 -9.25
C SER A 17 -36.61 27.66 -9.29
N THR A 18 -35.48 28.20 -9.71
CA THR A 18 -35.40 29.53 -10.33
C THR A 18 -34.51 29.43 -11.55
N GLY A 19 -35.17 29.41 -12.69
CA GLY A 19 -34.53 29.46 -14.00
C GLY A 19 -34.04 30.87 -14.32
N ARG A 20 -32.97 30.93 -15.09
CA ARG A 20 -32.72 31.93 -16.12
C ARG A 20 -31.78 31.35 -17.18
N ARG A 21 -32.36 30.88 -18.26
CA ARG A 21 -31.65 30.65 -19.53
C ARG A 21 -31.43 32.00 -20.20
N ALA A 22 -30.17 32.38 -20.40
CA ALA A 22 -29.80 33.45 -21.32
C ALA A 22 -29.34 32.79 -22.64
N TYR A 23 -30.17 32.93 -23.66
CA TYR A 23 -29.83 32.64 -25.04
C TYR A 23 -28.96 33.80 -25.60
N LEU A 24 -27.71 33.55 -25.93
CA LEU A 24 -26.89 34.45 -26.73
C LEU A 24 -26.96 33.98 -28.18
N SER A 25 -27.42 34.91 -29.01
CA SER A 25 -27.69 34.85 -30.46
C SER A 25 -26.42 34.56 -31.28
N PRO A 26 -26.49 33.75 -32.34
CA PRO A 26 -25.36 33.42 -33.21
C PRO A 26 -25.19 34.43 -34.37
N LEU A 27 -25.01 35.73 -34.08
CA LEU A 27 -24.90 36.76 -35.13
C LEU A 27 -23.66 37.65 -34.98
N LEU A 28 -22.61 37.22 -34.26
CA LEU A 28 -21.39 38.03 -34.07
C LEU A 28 -20.10 37.33 -34.47
N CYS A 29 -20.16 36.30 -35.34
CA CYS A 29 -18.98 35.60 -35.85
C CYS A 29 -18.71 35.78 -37.35
N LEU A 30 -19.33 36.77 -38.02
CA LEU A 30 -19.18 36.93 -39.45
C LEU A 30 -18.60 38.27 -39.89
N LEU A 31 -17.86 39.01 -39.03
CA LEU A 31 -17.33 40.34 -39.40
C LEU A 31 -15.83 40.57 -39.13
N LEU A 32 -15.00 39.54 -39.14
CA LEU A 32 -13.54 39.69 -38.96
C LEU A 32 -12.69 38.89 -39.97
N LEU A 33 -13.20 38.72 -41.20
CA LEU A 33 -12.48 38.03 -42.28
C LEU A 33 -12.42 38.87 -43.58
N LEU A 34 -12.14 40.16 -43.48
CA LEU A 34 -11.79 40.98 -44.67
C LEU A 34 -10.95 42.14 -44.17
N LEU A 35 -9.63 42.04 -44.26
CA LEU A 35 -8.67 43.14 -44.40
C LEU A 35 -7.25 42.65 -44.09
N SER A 36 -6.55 42.22 -45.13
CA SER A 36 -5.13 42.52 -45.36
C SER A 36 -4.59 41.67 -46.52
N ALA A 37 -4.90 42.12 -47.73
CA ALA A 37 -4.08 41.86 -48.90
C ALA A 37 -3.35 43.17 -49.25
N SER A 38 -2.09 43.04 -49.58
CA SER A 38 -1.22 44.03 -50.27
C SER A 38 0.06 44.34 -49.51
N SER A 39 1.16 43.73 -49.90
CA SER A 39 2.29 44.50 -50.56
C SER A 39 3.38 43.50 -50.92
N LEU A 40 3.42 43.23 -52.23
CA LEU A 40 4.61 42.75 -52.94
C LEU A 40 5.47 43.95 -53.21
N THR A 41 6.77 43.92 -52.90
CA THR A 41 7.80 44.66 -53.59
C THR A 41 9.10 43.87 -53.64
N SER A 42 9.49 43.68 -54.87
CA SER A 42 10.70 43.09 -55.42
C SER A 42 11.93 43.95 -55.15
N CYS A 43 13.12 43.35 -55.08
CA CYS A 43 14.43 43.75 -55.69
C CYS A 43 15.46 42.67 -55.31
N ALA A 44 15.83 41.91 -56.21
CA ALA A 44 16.95 41.80 -57.17
C ALA A 44 18.36 41.73 -56.54
N SER A 45 18.93 40.52 -56.75
CA SER A 45 20.31 40.17 -57.15
C SER A 45 21.53 40.81 -56.48
N LYS A 46 22.35 39.93 -55.88
CA LYS A 46 23.77 39.83 -56.20
C LYS A 46 24.35 38.44 -55.86
N GLU A 47 24.82 37.75 -56.88
CA GLU A 47 25.69 36.58 -56.79
C GLU A 47 27.05 37.02 -56.28
N GLU A 48 27.63 36.24 -55.34
CA GLU A 48 29.09 36.02 -55.33
C GLU A 48 29.45 34.77 -54.52
N SER A 49 29.85 33.78 -55.27
CA SER A 49 31.01 32.88 -55.16
C SER A 49 31.32 32.22 -53.80
N VAL A 50 31.02 30.94 -53.75
CA VAL A 50 31.90 29.79 -53.40
C VAL A 50 32.96 29.99 -52.33
N ARG A 51 32.78 29.26 -51.18
CA ARG A 51 33.82 28.39 -50.61
C ARG A 51 33.21 27.31 -49.70
N THR A 52 33.40 26.08 -50.15
CA THR A 52 33.22 24.85 -49.46
C THR A 52 33.91 24.87 -48.07
N ALA A 53 33.14 24.71 -46.99
CA ALA A 53 33.67 24.23 -45.73
C ALA A 53 32.69 23.18 -45.22
N GLN A 54 33.05 21.93 -45.39
CA GLN A 54 32.41 20.80 -44.72
C GLN A 54 32.67 20.95 -43.22
N ALA A 55 31.66 21.46 -42.48
CA ALA A 55 31.60 21.34 -41.05
C ALA A 55 30.74 20.10 -40.76
N SER A 56 31.38 19.00 -40.43
CA SER A 56 30.79 17.80 -39.88
C SER A 56 29.98 18.18 -38.64
N SER A 57 28.66 18.19 -38.78
CA SER A 57 27.73 18.27 -37.68
C SER A 57 27.76 16.93 -36.92
N GLN A 58 28.68 16.81 -35.96
CA GLN A 58 28.54 15.81 -34.92
C GLN A 58 27.33 16.23 -34.09
N THR A 59 26.19 15.61 -34.36
CA THR A 59 25.04 15.63 -33.46
C THR A 59 25.48 14.91 -32.17
N ALA A 60 25.97 15.67 -31.20
CA ALA A 60 26.14 15.20 -29.86
C ALA A 60 24.74 14.84 -29.34
N GLN A 61 24.41 13.56 -29.37
CA GLN A 61 23.33 13.02 -28.57
C GLN A 61 23.69 13.32 -27.12
N ALA A 62 23.13 14.38 -26.58
CA ALA A 62 23.11 14.62 -25.14
C ALA A 62 22.26 13.51 -24.53
N THR A 63 22.90 12.39 -24.19
CA THR A 63 22.36 11.46 -23.22
C THR A 63 22.16 12.27 -21.95
N SER A 64 20.90 12.60 -21.66
CA SER A 64 20.47 13.17 -20.41
C SER A 64 20.82 12.14 -19.31
N THR A 65 22.03 12.18 -18.81
CA THR A 65 22.41 11.53 -17.57
C THR A 65 21.60 12.21 -16.47
N LYS A 66 20.43 11.65 -16.17
CA LYS A 66 19.65 12.01 -14.97
C LYS A 66 20.63 11.91 -13.80
N SER A 67 21.06 13.03 -13.24
CA SER A 67 22.00 13.04 -12.13
C SER A 67 21.45 12.14 -11.03
N ARG A 68 22.28 11.18 -10.56
CA ARG A 68 21.93 10.29 -9.48
C ARG A 68 21.46 11.13 -8.30
N PRO A 69 20.32 10.82 -7.65
CA PRO A 69 19.87 11.58 -6.50
C PRO A 69 20.93 11.54 -5.40
N ALA A 70 21.11 12.66 -4.70
CA ALA A 70 22.10 12.75 -3.60
C ALA A 70 21.70 11.90 -2.38
N ARG A 71 20.42 11.51 -2.28
CA ARG A 71 19.83 10.76 -1.17
C ARG A 71 18.79 9.79 -1.66
N LEU A 72 18.62 8.69 -0.91
CA LEU A 72 17.51 7.74 -1.09
C LEU A 72 16.31 8.22 -0.25
N ARG A 73 15.30 8.78 -0.89
CA ARG A 73 14.10 9.27 -0.21
C ARG A 73 13.08 8.15 -0.05
N VAL A 74 12.79 7.75 1.19
CA VAL A 74 11.90 6.65 1.54
C VAL A 74 10.60 7.19 2.14
N CYS A 75 9.46 6.75 1.60
CA CYS A 75 8.16 7.01 2.19
C CYS A 75 7.90 5.98 3.29
N ALA A 76 7.64 6.43 4.50
CA ALA A 76 7.42 5.55 5.64
C ALA A 76 6.39 6.10 6.62
N ASP A 77 5.83 5.23 7.43
CA ASP A 77 4.91 5.60 8.51
C ASP A 77 5.71 5.94 9.77
N PRO A 78 5.41 7.06 10.45
CA PRO A 78 6.14 7.50 11.63
C PRO A 78 5.91 6.64 12.89
N ASN A 79 4.85 5.82 12.93
CA ASN A 79 4.47 5.04 14.12
C ASN A 79 3.74 3.73 13.79
N ASN A 80 4.37 2.86 13.01
CA ASN A 80 3.79 1.60 12.51
C ASN A 80 4.74 0.41 12.70
N LEU A 81 5.24 0.20 13.93
CA LEU A 81 6.01 -1.02 14.20
C LEU A 81 5.17 -2.30 13.95
N PRO A 82 5.78 -3.33 13.43
CA PRO A 82 7.22 -3.59 13.22
C PRO A 82 7.78 -3.05 11.90
N PHE A 83 6.99 -2.38 11.06
CA PHE A 83 7.40 -1.91 9.73
C PHE A 83 8.34 -0.72 9.83
N SER A 84 7.86 0.43 10.30
CA SER A 84 8.63 1.65 10.42
C SER A 84 8.20 2.52 11.60
N ASN A 85 9.13 3.34 12.09
CA ASN A 85 8.84 4.46 12.98
C ASN A 85 9.92 5.53 12.86
N GLU A 86 9.69 6.73 13.42
CA GLU A 86 10.67 7.83 13.40
C GLU A 86 11.97 7.53 14.14
N ARG A 87 11.97 6.55 15.07
CA ARG A 87 13.17 6.07 15.76
C ARG A 87 13.98 5.06 14.95
N LEU A 88 13.52 4.74 13.72
CA LEU A 88 14.17 3.80 12.80
C LEU A 88 14.29 2.36 13.35
N GLU A 89 13.33 1.95 14.17
CA GLU A 89 13.34 0.65 14.86
C GLU A 89 12.61 -0.44 14.09
N GLY A 90 11.94 -0.12 12.96
CA GLY A 90 11.20 -1.09 12.16
C GLY A 90 12.10 -1.87 11.19
N PHE A 91 11.64 -3.05 10.77
CA PHE A 91 12.39 -3.86 9.82
C PHE A 91 12.47 -3.20 8.43
N GLU A 92 11.46 -2.43 8.01
CA GLU A 92 11.52 -1.63 6.78
C GLU A 92 12.55 -0.51 6.87
N ASN A 93 12.75 0.08 8.06
CA ASN A 93 13.84 1.03 8.28
C ASN A 93 15.21 0.35 8.11
N LYS A 94 15.39 -0.87 8.65
CA LYS A 94 16.64 -1.63 8.48
C LYS A 94 16.89 -2.01 7.00
N ILE A 95 15.84 -2.44 6.29
CA ILE A 95 15.94 -2.74 4.86
C ILE A 95 16.25 -1.47 4.05
N ALA A 96 15.62 -0.33 4.37
CA ALA A 96 15.93 0.94 3.72
C ALA A 96 17.40 1.35 3.93
N ALA A 97 17.93 1.18 5.14
CA ALA A 97 19.33 1.44 5.46
C ALA A 97 20.28 0.51 4.67
N LEU A 98 19.89 -0.77 4.49
CA LEU A 98 20.63 -1.73 3.66
C LEU A 98 20.66 -1.27 2.20
N VAL A 99 19.51 -0.89 1.63
CA VAL A 99 19.42 -0.38 0.25
C VAL A 99 20.26 0.89 0.09
N GLY A 100 20.17 1.83 1.03
CA GLY A 100 20.99 3.05 1.01
C GLY A 100 22.49 2.76 0.99
N ARG A 101 22.97 1.82 1.82
CA ARG A 101 24.38 1.37 1.82
C ARG A 101 24.80 0.79 0.47
N GLU A 102 23.98 -0.07 -0.12
CA GLU A 102 24.26 -0.68 -1.42
C GLU A 102 24.37 0.35 -2.55
N MET A 103 23.56 1.38 -2.47
CA MET A 103 23.56 2.48 -3.44
C MET A 103 24.63 3.55 -3.14
N GLY A 104 25.25 3.54 -1.96
CA GLY A 104 26.14 4.60 -1.50
C GLY A 104 25.40 5.94 -1.26
N LEU A 105 24.15 5.89 -0.80
CA LEU A 105 23.27 7.03 -0.57
C LEU A 105 22.86 7.11 0.91
N GLU A 106 22.74 8.35 1.43
CA GLU A 106 22.06 8.58 2.70
C GLU A 106 20.55 8.36 2.55
N VAL A 107 19.93 7.74 3.55
CA VAL A 107 18.48 7.54 3.59
C VAL A 107 17.82 8.76 4.22
N GLU A 108 16.87 9.33 3.51
CA GLU A 108 16.02 10.42 3.98
C GLU A 108 14.56 9.94 4.00
N TYR A 109 13.82 10.18 5.08
CA TYR A 109 12.46 9.73 5.23
C TYR A 109 11.44 10.83 4.97
N THR A 110 10.42 10.51 4.18
CA THR A 110 9.17 11.27 4.11
C THR A 110 8.15 10.56 4.99
N TRP A 111 7.94 11.10 6.18
CA TRP A 111 7.00 10.55 7.15
C TRP A 111 5.57 10.92 6.82
N TRP A 112 4.74 9.91 6.65
CA TRP A 112 3.32 10.07 6.40
C TRP A 112 2.56 8.86 6.91
N ALA A 113 1.45 9.10 7.62
CA ALA A 113 0.60 8.00 8.10
C ALA A 113 0.13 7.11 6.94
N GLN A 114 0.37 5.80 7.05
CA GLN A 114 0.05 4.81 6.01
C GLN A 114 -1.48 4.55 5.95
N ARG A 115 -2.20 5.58 5.56
CA ARG A 115 -3.68 5.62 5.42
C ARG A 115 -4.07 5.80 3.97
N ARG A 116 -5.39 5.90 3.71
CA ARG A 116 -5.90 6.31 2.40
C ARG A 116 -5.20 7.59 1.92
N GLY A 117 -4.65 7.55 0.73
CA GLY A 117 -3.91 8.66 0.14
C GLY A 117 -2.40 8.66 0.40
N PHE A 118 -1.86 7.74 1.21
CA PHE A 118 -0.42 7.63 1.46
C PHE A 118 0.40 7.70 0.15
N ILE A 119 0.21 6.77 -0.76
CA ILE A 119 0.94 6.73 -2.04
C ILE A 119 0.69 7.97 -2.90
N ARG A 120 -0.54 8.48 -2.93
CA ARG A 120 -0.87 9.67 -3.72
C ARG A 120 -0.14 10.92 -3.23
N ASN A 121 -0.05 11.08 -1.91
CA ASN A 121 0.53 12.27 -1.28
C ASN A 121 2.04 12.16 -1.04
N THR A 122 2.62 10.98 -1.23
CA THR A 122 4.06 10.74 -1.03
C THR A 122 4.74 10.32 -2.34
N LEU A 123 4.72 9.03 -2.69
CA LEU A 123 5.43 8.47 -3.84
C LEU A 123 4.99 9.13 -5.17
N ARG A 124 3.67 9.22 -5.41
CA ARG A 124 3.14 9.83 -6.65
C ARG A 124 3.31 11.34 -6.71
N ALA A 125 3.32 12.00 -5.56
CA ALA A 125 3.61 13.44 -5.46
C ALA A 125 5.10 13.77 -5.60
N GLY A 126 5.99 12.76 -5.69
CA GLY A 126 7.43 12.97 -5.79
C GLY A 126 8.10 13.39 -4.49
N ALA A 127 7.40 13.27 -3.35
CA ALA A 127 7.97 13.58 -2.04
C ALA A 127 9.02 12.55 -1.61
N CYS A 128 8.95 11.33 -2.12
CA CYS A 128 9.89 10.24 -1.91
C CYS A 128 10.01 9.39 -3.18
N ASP A 129 10.94 8.44 -3.20
CA ASP A 129 11.25 7.63 -4.37
C ASP A 129 10.93 6.15 -4.17
N LEU A 130 10.89 5.70 -2.91
CA LEU A 130 10.79 4.30 -2.53
C LEU A 130 9.79 4.09 -1.40
N VAL A 131 8.97 3.04 -1.50
CA VAL A 131 8.20 2.43 -0.40
C VAL A 131 8.73 1.00 -0.23
N ILE A 132 9.09 0.62 0.99
CA ILE A 132 9.72 -0.69 1.25
C ILE A 132 8.71 -1.83 1.18
N GLY A 133 7.50 -1.66 1.72
CA GLY A 133 6.49 -2.72 1.77
C GLY A 133 5.18 -2.36 1.08
N VAL A 134 4.92 -2.99 -0.07
CA VAL A 134 3.63 -2.95 -0.78
C VAL A 134 3.30 -4.35 -1.31
N PRO A 135 2.01 -4.70 -1.49
CA PRO A 135 1.66 -5.93 -2.19
C PRO A 135 2.25 -5.96 -3.60
N ALA A 136 2.74 -7.12 -4.06
CA ALA A 136 3.36 -7.26 -5.38
C ALA A 136 2.42 -6.86 -6.54
N SER A 137 1.10 -7.02 -6.36
CA SER A 137 0.06 -6.61 -7.33
C SER A 137 -0.44 -5.18 -7.14
N PHE A 138 0.33 -4.31 -6.48
CA PHE A 138 -0.13 -2.97 -6.11
C PHE A 138 -0.12 -2.01 -7.32
N GLU A 139 -1.29 -1.70 -7.84
CA GLU A 139 -1.45 -0.92 -9.09
C GLU A 139 -1.01 0.55 -9.01
N LEU A 140 -0.86 1.13 -7.82
CA LEU A 140 -0.50 2.54 -7.67
C LEU A 140 1.00 2.83 -7.73
N ALA A 141 1.83 1.78 -7.78
CA ALA A 141 3.29 1.84 -7.90
C ALA A 141 3.79 0.84 -8.95
N LEU A 142 5.03 1.01 -9.41
CA LEU A 142 5.78 -0.04 -10.10
C LEU A 142 6.49 -0.86 -9.02
N THR A 143 6.24 -2.18 -8.98
CA THR A 143 6.74 -3.06 -7.92
C THR A 143 7.93 -3.88 -8.37
N THR A 144 8.83 -4.19 -7.44
CA THR A 144 9.86 -5.22 -7.62
C THR A 144 9.26 -6.62 -7.56
N SER A 145 10.08 -7.62 -7.86
CA SER A 145 9.80 -9.01 -7.45
C SER A 145 9.61 -9.08 -5.94
N PRO A 146 8.75 -9.98 -5.44
CA PRO A 146 8.51 -10.10 -4.01
C PRO A 146 9.76 -10.52 -3.24
N TYR A 147 10.07 -9.83 -2.15
CA TYR A 147 11.18 -10.19 -1.29
C TYR A 147 10.75 -10.98 -0.04
N TYR A 148 9.45 -11.00 0.30
CA TYR A 148 8.89 -11.99 1.22
C TYR A 148 7.40 -12.24 0.93
N ARG A 149 6.91 -13.36 1.46
CA ARG A 149 5.50 -13.74 1.43
C ARG A 149 5.04 -14.01 2.84
N SER A 150 3.93 -13.43 3.25
CA SER A 150 3.37 -13.59 4.59
C SER A 150 1.86 -13.75 4.56
N THR A 151 1.27 -14.10 5.70
CA THR A 151 -0.14 -14.44 5.82
C THR A 151 -0.78 -13.78 7.03
N TYR A 152 -2.11 -13.68 7.04
CA TYR A 152 -2.84 -13.47 8.28
C TYR A 152 -2.72 -14.69 9.18
N VAL A 153 -2.75 -14.45 10.50
CA VAL A 153 -2.58 -15.48 11.51
C VAL A 153 -3.63 -15.37 12.59
N PHE A 154 -4.03 -16.50 13.15
CA PHE A 154 -4.71 -16.57 14.45
C PHE A 154 -3.69 -16.46 15.55
N VAL A 155 -3.97 -15.61 16.53
CA VAL A 155 -3.13 -15.41 17.72
C VAL A 155 -3.96 -15.69 18.96
N TYR A 156 -3.52 -16.60 19.82
CA TYR A 156 -4.18 -16.94 21.08
C TYR A 156 -3.16 -17.38 22.12
N ARG A 157 -3.54 -17.38 23.39
CA ARG A 157 -2.65 -17.80 24.47
C ARG A 157 -2.36 -19.30 24.36
N LYS A 158 -1.12 -19.71 24.60
CA LYS A 158 -0.73 -21.13 24.57
C LYS A 158 -1.46 -21.98 25.64
N ASP A 159 -1.82 -21.37 26.77
CA ASP A 159 -2.55 -21.99 27.85
C ASP A 159 -4.07 -22.08 27.65
N SER A 160 -4.61 -21.46 26.57
CA SER A 160 -6.05 -21.40 26.29
C SER A 160 -6.64 -22.73 25.79
N ARG A 161 -5.83 -23.71 25.42
CA ARG A 161 -6.23 -24.97 24.76
C ARG A 161 -6.96 -24.80 23.43
N LEU A 162 -6.92 -23.60 22.83
CA LEU A 162 -7.45 -23.37 21.50
C LEU A 162 -6.53 -23.99 20.44
N ASN A 163 -7.13 -24.46 19.34
CA ASN A 163 -6.41 -24.96 18.17
C ASN A 163 -7.13 -24.50 16.90
N ILE A 164 -7.20 -23.19 16.70
CA ILE A 164 -7.91 -22.55 15.61
C ILE A 164 -6.96 -22.34 14.43
N ARG A 165 -7.37 -22.80 13.25
CA ARG A 165 -6.63 -22.66 11.98
C ARG A 165 -7.45 -22.09 10.85
N SER A 166 -8.79 -22.15 10.96
CA SER A 166 -9.72 -21.77 9.90
C SER A 166 -10.84 -20.88 10.45
N PHE A 167 -11.38 -20.03 9.59
CA PHE A 167 -12.59 -19.27 9.91
C PHE A 167 -13.85 -20.13 10.02
N ASP A 168 -13.80 -21.40 9.58
CA ASP A 168 -14.89 -22.35 9.69
C ASP A 168 -14.90 -23.10 11.05
N ASP A 169 -13.93 -22.82 11.92
CA ASP A 169 -13.87 -23.43 13.25
C ASP A 169 -15.09 -22.99 14.08
N PRO A 170 -15.92 -23.96 14.56
CA PRO A 170 -17.13 -23.65 15.31
C PRO A 170 -16.86 -22.96 16.66
N GLN A 171 -15.65 -23.07 17.21
CA GLN A 171 -15.26 -22.38 18.44
C GLN A 171 -15.33 -20.86 18.28
N LEU A 172 -15.07 -20.32 17.06
CA LEU A 172 -15.11 -18.89 16.80
C LEU A 172 -16.46 -18.25 17.11
N ARG A 173 -17.56 -19.02 17.13
CA ARG A 173 -18.89 -18.52 17.51
C ARG A 173 -19.11 -18.34 19.02
N LYS A 174 -18.18 -18.90 19.83
CA LYS A 174 -18.35 -19.00 21.29
C LYS A 174 -17.33 -18.19 22.08
N ILE A 175 -16.30 -17.67 21.43
CA ILE A 175 -15.18 -16.97 22.04
C ILE A 175 -15.10 -15.54 21.55
N LYS A 176 -14.40 -14.66 22.29
CA LYS A 176 -14.17 -13.26 21.91
C LYS A 176 -13.06 -13.17 20.87
N ILE A 177 -13.36 -12.53 19.74
CA ILE A 177 -12.43 -12.42 18.61
C ILE A 177 -12.00 -10.98 18.44
N GLY A 178 -10.69 -10.73 18.42
CA GLY A 178 -10.10 -9.47 18.00
C GLY A 178 -9.86 -9.47 16.49
N VAL A 179 -10.23 -8.38 15.80
CA VAL A 179 -9.94 -8.19 14.37
C VAL A 179 -9.56 -6.75 14.09
N GLN A 180 -8.63 -6.55 13.15
CA GLN A 180 -8.29 -5.20 12.70
C GLN A 180 -9.33 -4.69 11.71
N LEU A 181 -9.76 -3.43 11.89
CA LEU A 181 -10.71 -2.72 11.04
C LEU A 181 -10.03 -1.52 10.40
N ILE A 182 -10.34 -1.24 9.13
CA ILE A 182 -9.79 -0.11 8.37
C ILE A 182 -10.57 1.18 8.65
N GLY A 183 -11.91 1.09 8.67
CA GLY A 183 -12.79 2.25 8.89
C GLY A 183 -14.25 1.92 8.64
N ASP A 184 -15.07 2.97 8.52
CA ASP A 184 -16.54 2.87 8.43
C ASP A 184 -17.06 2.76 6.99
N ASP A 185 -16.19 2.77 5.99
CA ASP A 185 -16.51 2.85 4.56
C ASP A 185 -16.65 1.48 3.85
N PHE A 186 -17.02 0.44 4.58
CA PHE A 186 -17.17 -0.94 4.11
C PHE A 186 -15.86 -1.60 3.58
N ALA A 187 -14.79 -0.85 3.45
CA ALA A 187 -13.47 -1.38 3.11
C ALA A 187 -12.80 -1.90 4.39
N ASN A 188 -12.85 -3.20 4.60
CA ASN A 188 -12.27 -3.83 5.78
C ASN A 188 -11.17 -4.83 5.44
N THR A 189 -10.51 -5.33 6.47
CA THR A 189 -9.46 -6.36 6.32
C THR A 189 -10.08 -7.68 5.85
N PRO A 190 -9.33 -8.54 5.14
CA PRO A 190 -9.79 -9.86 4.75
C PRO A 190 -10.34 -10.70 5.91
N PRO A 191 -9.73 -10.74 7.11
CA PRO A 191 -10.30 -11.43 8.26
C PRO A 191 -11.67 -10.89 8.69
N ALA A 192 -11.88 -9.56 8.68
CA ALA A 192 -13.17 -8.98 9.02
C ALA A 192 -14.27 -9.41 8.05
N HIS A 193 -13.96 -9.44 6.74
CA HIS A 193 -14.88 -9.96 5.72
C HIS A 193 -15.17 -11.44 5.89
N ALA A 194 -14.16 -12.26 6.20
CA ALA A 194 -14.33 -13.70 6.42
C ALA A 194 -15.25 -14.01 7.61
N LEU A 195 -15.10 -13.29 8.72
CA LEU A 195 -15.97 -13.40 9.89
C LEU A 195 -17.41 -12.96 9.56
N SER A 196 -17.56 -11.81 8.90
CA SER A 196 -18.86 -11.27 8.50
C SER A 196 -19.64 -12.21 7.59
N ARG A 197 -19.00 -12.80 6.57
CA ARG A 197 -19.61 -13.78 5.65
C ARG A 197 -20.16 -15.01 6.38
N ARG A 198 -19.56 -15.38 7.51
CA ARG A 198 -19.99 -16.50 8.36
C ARG A 198 -21.00 -16.09 9.43
N GLY A 199 -21.42 -14.83 9.45
CA GLY A 199 -22.32 -14.29 10.45
C GLY A 199 -21.70 -14.25 11.86
N ILE A 200 -20.38 -14.24 11.97
CA ILE A 200 -19.64 -14.12 13.23
C ILE A 200 -19.40 -12.62 13.46
N ILE A 201 -20.30 -11.98 14.21
CA ILE A 201 -20.28 -10.52 14.39
C ILE A 201 -20.40 -10.16 15.89
N GLN A 202 -21.29 -10.85 16.63
CA GLN A 202 -21.69 -10.46 17.99
C GLN A 202 -20.53 -10.54 19.02
N ASN A 203 -19.58 -11.42 18.79
CA ASN A 203 -18.44 -11.66 19.65
C ASN A 203 -17.12 -11.11 19.09
N VAL A 204 -17.21 -10.26 18.05
CA VAL A 204 -16.06 -9.61 17.42
C VAL A 204 -15.82 -8.24 18.04
N ARG A 205 -14.55 -7.99 18.43
CA ARG A 205 -14.05 -6.70 18.88
C ARG A 205 -13.11 -6.12 17.82
N GLY A 206 -13.46 -4.92 17.32
CA GLY A 206 -12.66 -4.19 16.36
C GLY A 206 -11.48 -3.47 17.00
N TYR A 207 -10.32 -3.54 16.34
CA TYR A 207 -9.13 -2.75 16.64
C TYR A 207 -8.76 -1.94 15.41
N THR A 208 -8.61 -0.64 15.56
CA THR A 208 -8.29 0.24 14.42
C THR A 208 -6.92 -0.14 13.84
N LEU A 209 -6.87 -0.41 12.55
CA LEU A 209 -5.61 -0.68 11.83
C LEU A 209 -4.71 0.56 11.87
N TYR A 210 -5.31 1.72 11.71
CA TYR A 210 -4.64 3.02 11.81
C TYR A 210 -4.81 3.56 13.22
N GLY A 211 -3.77 3.44 14.03
CA GLY A 211 -3.82 3.84 15.42
C GLY A 211 -3.85 5.34 15.66
N ASP A 212 -4.03 5.69 16.93
CA ASP A 212 -3.79 7.04 17.45
C ASP A 212 -2.28 7.27 17.54
N TYR A 213 -1.75 8.17 16.71
CA TYR A 213 -0.32 8.48 16.63
C TYR A 213 0.23 9.17 17.88
N ALA A 214 -0.62 9.64 18.78
CA ALA A 214 -0.20 10.11 20.09
C ALA A 214 0.16 8.97 21.07
N GLN A 215 -0.21 7.73 20.74
CA GLN A 215 0.07 6.56 21.55
C GLN A 215 1.30 5.80 21.03
N ALA A 216 2.05 5.21 21.93
CA ALA A 216 3.14 4.32 21.55
C ALA A 216 2.59 3.02 20.94
N ASN A 217 3.14 2.65 19.78
CA ASN A 217 2.86 1.38 19.09
C ASN A 217 1.36 1.04 18.94
N PRO A 218 0.54 1.90 18.32
CA PRO A 218 -0.90 1.65 18.19
C PRO A 218 -1.25 0.27 17.61
N PRO A 219 -0.47 -0.31 16.66
CA PRO A 219 -0.74 -1.64 16.13
C PRO A 219 -0.62 -2.79 17.14
N ALA A 220 0.10 -2.59 18.25
CA ALA A 220 0.30 -3.62 19.28
C ALA A 220 -0.98 -4.04 20.01
N ARG A 221 -1.97 -3.14 20.07
CA ARG A 221 -3.15 -3.26 20.95
C ARG A 221 -3.94 -4.55 20.76
N ILE A 222 -4.06 -5.04 19.56
CA ILE A 222 -4.79 -6.29 19.27
C ILE A 222 -4.07 -7.51 19.89
N ILE A 223 -2.74 -7.53 19.84
CA ILE A 223 -1.94 -8.62 20.40
C ILE A 223 -1.87 -8.52 21.92
N GLU A 224 -1.76 -7.31 22.44
CA GLU A 224 -1.84 -7.06 23.90
C GLU A 224 -3.17 -7.50 24.49
N ALA A 225 -4.27 -7.29 23.76
CA ALA A 225 -5.60 -7.72 24.18
C ALA A 225 -5.72 -9.24 24.33
N VAL A 226 -5.06 -10.01 23.45
CA VAL A 226 -4.95 -11.47 23.60
C VAL A 226 -4.12 -11.83 24.83
N ALA A 227 -2.98 -11.18 25.00
CA ALA A 227 -2.09 -11.46 26.14
C ALA A 227 -2.76 -11.16 27.49
N LYS A 228 -3.60 -10.12 27.56
CA LYS A 228 -4.39 -9.73 28.74
C LYS A 228 -5.65 -10.57 28.95
N GLY A 229 -6.12 -11.32 27.93
CA GLY A 229 -7.39 -12.05 27.96
C GLY A 229 -8.63 -11.19 27.70
N ASP A 230 -8.46 -9.97 27.19
CA ASP A 230 -9.58 -9.11 26.75
C ASP A 230 -10.35 -9.73 25.57
N VAL A 231 -9.61 -10.45 24.70
CA VAL A 231 -10.10 -11.34 23.66
C VAL A 231 -9.41 -12.70 23.75
N ASP A 232 -10.09 -13.77 23.34
CA ASP A 232 -9.57 -15.13 23.41
C ASP A 232 -8.65 -15.45 22.22
N VAL A 233 -8.99 -14.91 21.07
CA VAL A 233 -8.22 -15.04 19.82
C VAL A 233 -8.22 -13.70 19.06
N ALA A 234 -7.12 -13.40 18.42
CA ALA A 234 -7.07 -12.31 17.43
C ALA A 234 -6.73 -12.87 16.05
N VAL A 235 -7.21 -12.16 14.99
CA VAL A 235 -6.75 -12.40 13.63
C VAL A 235 -6.04 -11.13 13.15
N ALA A 236 -4.75 -11.25 12.91
CA ALA A 236 -3.88 -10.12 12.57
C ALA A 236 -2.92 -10.46 11.44
N TRP A 237 -2.36 -9.43 10.82
CA TRP A 237 -1.31 -9.60 9.83
C TRP A 237 -0.06 -10.22 10.46
N GLY A 238 0.51 -11.25 9.81
CA GLY A 238 1.58 -12.06 10.35
C GLY A 238 2.79 -11.31 10.89
N PRO A 239 3.41 -10.39 10.13
CA PRO A 239 4.55 -9.60 10.61
C PRO A 239 4.26 -8.83 11.90
N LEU A 240 3.11 -8.20 12.01
CA LEU A 240 2.66 -7.51 13.21
C LEU A 240 2.50 -8.50 14.37
N ALA A 241 1.82 -9.60 14.12
CA ALA A 241 1.57 -10.63 15.14
C ALA A 241 2.87 -11.23 15.66
N GLY A 242 3.79 -11.61 14.78
CA GLY A 242 5.07 -12.20 15.12
C GLY A 242 5.90 -11.30 16.02
N TYR A 243 6.02 -10.05 15.64
CA TYR A 243 6.79 -9.05 16.38
C TYR A 243 6.25 -8.79 17.79
N PHE A 244 4.96 -8.51 17.91
CA PHE A 244 4.37 -8.15 19.20
C PHE A 244 4.10 -9.36 20.09
N ALA A 245 3.83 -10.54 19.52
CA ALA A 245 3.66 -11.75 20.34
C ALA A 245 4.96 -12.15 21.05
N GLY A 246 6.10 -12.05 20.37
CA GLY A 246 7.41 -12.32 20.98
C GLY A 246 7.79 -11.36 22.13
N ARG A 247 7.07 -10.25 22.29
CA ARG A 247 7.28 -9.23 23.32
C ARG A 247 6.28 -9.26 24.46
N GLN A 248 5.32 -10.20 24.41
CA GLN A 248 4.36 -10.40 25.50
C GLN A 248 4.95 -11.28 26.60
N LYS A 249 4.56 -11.01 27.85
CA LYS A 249 4.89 -11.89 28.99
C LYS A 249 4.14 -13.23 28.91
N ALA A 250 2.89 -13.19 28.48
CA ALA A 250 2.10 -14.38 28.25
C ALA A 250 2.54 -15.07 26.95
N PRO A 251 2.83 -16.38 26.96
CA PRO A 251 3.21 -17.10 25.74
C PRO A 251 2.02 -17.19 24.80
N LEU A 252 2.20 -16.72 23.56
CA LEU A 252 1.18 -16.74 22.52
C LEU A 252 1.51 -17.77 21.43
N SER A 253 0.48 -18.38 20.87
CA SER A 253 0.53 -19.19 19.66
C SER A 253 0.22 -18.31 18.46
N ILE A 254 0.96 -18.49 17.38
CA ILE A 254 0.74 -17.82 16.08
C ILE A 254 0.50 -18.93 15.06
N VAL A 255 -0.69 -18.98 14.49
CA VAL A 255 -1.12 -20.04 13.59
C VAL A 255 -1.60 -19.44 12.28
N PRO A 256 -0.96 -19.76 11.13
CA PRO A 256 -1.40 -19.30 9.83
C PRO A 256 -2.88 -19.63 9.57
N VAL A 257 -3.58 -18.68 8.93
CA VAL A 257 -4.95 -18.89 8.45
C VAL A 257 -4.92 -19.91 7.31
N SER A 258 -5.78 -20.92 7.40
CA SER A 258 -5.97 -21.94 6.37
C SER A 258 -7.48 -22.07 6.05
N PRO A 259 -7.86 -22.20 4.77
CA PRO A 259 -7.01 -22.14 3.59
C PRO A 259 -6.44 -20.74 3.34
N GLU A 260 -5.44 -20.62 2.44
CA GLU A 260 -4.81 -19.33 2.07
C GLU A 260 -5.77 -18.36 1.36
N ILE A 261 -6.87 -18.86 0.81
CA ILE A 261 -7.91 -18.10 0.12
C ILE A 261 -9.28 -18.55 0.61
N ASP A 262 -10.09 -17.59 1.06
CA ASP A 262 -11.51 -17.80 1.32
C ASP A 262 -12.30 -17.53 0.03
N LEU A 263 -12.88 -18.59 -0.52
CA LEU A 263 -13.56 -18.53 -1.83
C LEU A 263 -14.74 -17.55 -1.80
N PRO A 264 -15.04 -16.85 -2.93
CA PRO A 264 -14.38 -17.04 -4.23
C PRO A 264 -13.07 -16.26 -4.42
N PHE A 265 -12.77 -15.17 -3.68
CA PHE A 265 -11.62 -14.29 -4.01
C PHE A 265 -11.09 -13.49 -2.80
N LEU A 266 -11.06 -14.05 -1.60
CA LEU A 266 -10.57 -13.33 -0.43
C LEU A 266 -9.23 -13.95 0.05
N PRO A 267 -8.07 -13.44 -0.39
CA PRO A 267 -6.78 -13.97 0.00
C PRO A 267 -6.40 -13.57 1.43
N PHE A 268 -5.70 -14.46 2.12
CA PHE A 268 -5.07 -14.18 3.41
C PHE A 268 -3.54 -14.13 3.33
N VAL A 269 -2.99 -14.47 2.17
CA VAL A 269 -1.55 -14.51 1.91
C VAL A 269 -1.21 -13.46 0.86
N TYR A 270 -0.11 -12.75 1.09
CA TYR A 270 0.36 -11.70 0.19
C TYR A 270 1.85 -11.80 -0.05
N ASP A 271 2.25 -11.64 -1.31
CA ASP A 271 3.61 -11.39 -1.75
C ASP A 271 3.90 -9.90 -1.54
N ILE A 272 5.00 -9.57 -0.87
CA ILE A 272 5.38 -8.19 -0.54
C ILE A 272 6.64 -7.80 -1.30
N SER A 273 6.56 -6.64 -1.95
CA SER A 273 7.55 -6.04 -2.82
C SER A 273 7.91 -4.64 -2.38
N MET A 274 8.99 -4.10 -2.92
CA MET A 274 9.24 -2.66 -2.89
C MET A 274 8.45 -1.97 -3.98
N GLY A 275 8.07 -0.71 -3.77
CA GLY A 275 7.33 0.11 -4.73
C GLY A 275 8.07 1.39 -5.10
N VAL A 276 8.21 1.67 -6.40
CA VAL A 276 8.74 2.92 -6.94
C VAL A 276 7.69 3.62 -7.82
N ARG A 277 7.95 4.86 -8.24
CA ARG A 277 7.04 5.55 -9.16
C ARG A 277 6.92 4.81 -10.48
N ARG A 278 5.74 4.80 -11.06
CA ARG A 278 5.53 4.27 -12.41
C ARG A 278 6.40 5.03 -13.42
N GLY A 279 7.08 4.29 -14.28
CA GLY A 279 8.03 4.81 -15.26
C GLY A 279 9.46 4.97 -14.74
N ASP A 280 9.73 4.60 -13.49
CA ASP A 280 11.10 4.58 -12.93
C ASP A 280 11.68 3.16 -12.99
N ASP A 281 11.69 2.60 -14.21
CA ASP A 281 12.09 1.20 -14.46
C ASP A 281 13.55 0.96 -14.09
N ALA A 282 14.43 1.92 -14.38
CA ALA A 282 15.86 1.81 -14.05
C ALA A 282 16.09 1.69 -12.54
N PHE A 283 15.37 2.47 -11.73
CA PHE A 283 15.48 2.38 -10.28
C PHE A 283 14.89 1.05 -9.75
N ARG A 284 13.77 0.59 -10.32
CA ARG A 284 13.22 -0.73 -9.99
C ARG A 284 14.23 -1.84 -10.28
N GLU A 285 14.91 -1.80 -11.44
CA GLU A 285 15.93 -2.79 -11.82
C GLU A 285 17.12 -2.77 -10.85
N GLU A 286 17.62 -1.59 -10.46
CA GLU A 286 18.67 -1.47 -9.45
C GLU A 286 18.26 -2.10 -8.12
N LEU A 287 17.00 -1.91 -7.69
CA LEU A 287 16.44 -2.54 -6.49
C LEU A 287 16.35 -4.07 -6.62
N GLU A 288 15.95 -4.60 -7.79
CA GLU A 288 15.93 -6.05 -8.05
C GLU A 288 17.32 -6.68 -7.85
N GLU A 289 18.35 -6.03 -8.36
CA GLU A 289 19.72 -6.49 -8.18
C GLU A 289 20.16 -6.47 -6.72
N ILE A 290 19.81 -5.42 -5.96
CA ILE A 290 20.09 -5.33 -4.53
C ILE A 290 19.37 -6.43 -3.77
N LEU A 291 18.08 -6.64 -4.05
CA LEU A 291 17.28 -7.69 -3.44
C LEU A 291 17.88 -9.08 -3.68
N ALA A 292 18.34 -9.33 -4.89
CA ALA A 292 18.99 -10.61 -5.24
C ALA A 292 20.32 -10.79 -4.48
N ARG A 293 21.18 -9.77 -4.48
CA ARG A 293 22.51 -9.83 -3.82
C ARG A 293 22.40 -9.93 -2.30
N ARG A 294 21.42 -9.27 -1.69
CA ARG A 294 21.28 -9.14 -0.24
C ARG A 294 20.17 -10.00 0.37
N ARG A 295 19.69 -10.99 -0.38
CA ARG A 295 18.59 -11.86 0.02
C ARG A 295 18.78 -12.42 1.44
N ALA A 296 19.94 -12.98 1.73
CA ALA A 296 20.23 -13.59 3.04
C ALA A 296 20.19 -12.56 4.19
N GLU A 297 20.67 -11.33 3.96
CA GLU A 297 20.65 -10.26 4.97
C GLU A 297 19.21 -9.79 5.22
N ILE A 298 18.40 -9.65 4.16
CA ILE A 298 16.98 -9.32 4.28
C ILE A 298 16.21 -10.42 5.01
N ASP A 299 16.46 -11.69 4.68
CA ASP A 299 15.85 -12.83 5.36
C ASP A 299 16.19 -12.85 6.85
N GLY A 300 17.44 -12.51 7.22
CA GLY A 300 17.86 -12.37 8.61
C GLY A 300 17.15 -11.23 9.36
N ILE A 301 16.96 -10.08 8.68
CA ILE A 301 16.18 -8.97 9.26
C ILE A 301 14.73 -9.41 9.52
N LEU A 302 14.08 -10.07 8.55
CA LEU A 302 12.70 -10.54 8.71
C LEU A 302 12.57 -11.56 9.85
N GLU A 303 13.55 -12.45 10.01
CA GLU A 303 13.60 -13.45 11.07
C GLU A 303 13.77 -12.79 12.46
N GLU A 304 14.66 -11.79 12.59
CA GLU A 304 14.85 -11.02 13.83
C GLU A 304 13.54 -10.39 14.32
N TYR A 305 12.68 -9.98 13.39
CA TYR A 305 11.38 -9.38 13.70
C TYR A 305 10.26 -10.42 13.84
N GLY A 306 10.57 -11.70 13.74
CA GLY A 306 9.60 -12.79 13.88
C GLY A 306 8.53 -12.79 12.76
N VAL A 307 8.88 -12.33 11.57
CA VAL A 307 7.96 -12.29 10.42
C VAL A 307 7.61 -13.71 9.98
N PRO A 308 6.35 -14.16 10.11
CA PRO A 308 5.95 -15.46 9.60
C PRO A 308 6.04 -15.47 8.08
N ARG A 309 6.85 -16.35 7.52
CA ARG A 309 6.98 -16.54 6.09
C ARG A 309 6.24 -17.81 5.67
N VAL A 310 5.55 -17.74 4.53
CA VAL A 310 4.92 -18.89 3.89
C VAL A 310 5.58 -19.14 2.56
N GLU A 311 5.93 -20.40 2.32
CA GLU A 311 6.48 -20.80 1.02
C GLU A 311 5.37 -20.74 -0.03
N LYS A 312 5.74 -20.36 -1.26
CA LYS A 312 4.86 -20.50 -2.40
C LYS A 312 4.60 -22.00 -2.56
N GLY A 313 3.39 -22.48 -2.24
CA GLY A 313 3.03 -23.87 -2.38
C GLY A 313 3.44 -24.34 -3.77
N ARG A 314 4.13 -25.48 -3.85
CA ARG A 314 4.20 -26.22 -5.12
C ARG A 314 2.74 -26.45 -5.50
N SER A 315 2.29 -25.80 -6.57
CA SER A 315 0.96 -26.05 -7.10
C SER A 315 0.79 -27.57 -7.17
N GLU A 316 -0.23 -28.08 -6.49
CA GLU A 316 -0.76 -29.44 -6.75
C GLU A 316 -1.31 -29.49 -8.18
N ASN A 317 -0.43 -29.35 -9.14
CA ASN A 317 -0.66 -29.68 -10.55
C ASN A 317 -0.40 -31.18 -10.74
N ALA A 318 -1.24 -32.02 -10.13
CA ALA A 318 -1.30 -33.43 -10.49
C ALA A 318 -2.62 -34.02 -9.97
N SER A 319 -3.74 -33.71 -10.64
CA SER A 319 -4.89 -34.62 -10.74
C SER A 319 -6.13 -33.98 -11.38
N TYR A 320 -5.96 -33.32 -12.54
CA TYR A 320 -7.11 -33.12 -13.45
C TYR A 320 -6.76 -33.67 -14.83
N GLN A 321 -6.36 -34.94 -14.85
CA GLN A 321 -6.42 -35.81 -16.03
C GLN A 321 -7.05 -37.13 -15.60
N ARG A 322 -8.38 -37.16 -15.64
CA ARG A 322 -9.17 -38.32 -16.05
C ARG A 322 -10.61 -37.90 -16.33
#